data_77738356b8cbf6720b1947db06d6d071
#
_entry.id   77738356b8cbf6720b1947db06d6d071
#
_cell.length_a   1.000
_cell.length_b   1.000
_cell.length_c   1.000
_cell.angle_alpha   90.00
_cell.angle_beta   90.00
_cell.angle_gamma   90.00
#
_symmetry.space_group_name_H-M   'P 1'
#
loop_
_entity.id
_entity.type
_entity.pdbx_description
1 polymer ?
#
loop_
_entity_poly.entity_id
_entity_poly.type
_entity_poly.pdbx_seq_one_letter_code
_entity_poly.pdbx_strand_id
1 'polypeptide(L)'
;MATNRLVVKEEVAVYASVLFDAAHTAGGQEAVLEVREQMGEIIRLMRADLELTQSLSNPDFTPAQRKELVEGVFADCHLALREVLAVMAERGQADLLPRVYDAYRELLGDKLGICVVDVTTAVPLDDGLRQLITEKAEADLGRRAVLRERIDTSILGGIIMDVDGNYIDASMISQLNRARNVLKDTT
;
A
#
# COMPACT_ATOMS: atom_id res chain seq x y z
N MET A 1 15.52 -19.83 -14.74
CA MET A 1 14.45 -18.86 -14.48
C MET A 1 13.71 -19.10 -13.16
N ALA A 2 13.50 -20.34 -12.70
CA ALA A 2 12.84 -20.61 -11.40
C ALA A 2 13.66 -20.13 -10.19
N THR A 3 14.96 -20.22 -10.21
CA THR A 3 15.87 -19.83 -9.12
C THR A 3 15.79 -18.32 -8.81
N ASN A 4 15.66 -17.48 -9.83
CA ASN A 4 15.56 -16.02 -9.64
C ASN A 4 14.25 -15.60 -8.96
N ARG A 5 13.16 -16.31 -9.22
CA ARG A 5 11.84 -16.02 -8.61
C ARG A 5 11.80 -16.36 -7.11
N LEU A 6 12.48 -17.42 -6.70
CA LEU A 6 12.58 -17.83 -5.29
C LEU A 6 13.44 -16.85 -4.50
N VAL A 7 14.58 -16.44 -5.06
CA VAL A 7 15.48 -15.45 -4.43
C VAL A 7 14.75 -14.12 -4.21
N VAL A 8 14.04 -13.62 -5.23
CA VAL A 8 13.25 -12.38 -5.10
C VAL A 8 12.15 -12.51 -4.03
N LYS A 9 11.50 -13.68 -3.94
CA LYS A 9 10.48 -13.89 -2.89
C LYS A 9 11.09 -13.88 -1.49
N GLU A 10 12.25 -14.47 -1.31
CA GLU A 10 12.97 -14.46 -0.04
C GLU A 10 13.45 -13.04 0.33
N GLU A 11 13.99 -12.29 -0.63
CA GLU A 11 14.38 -10.88 -0.41
C GLU A 11 13.20 -10.02 0.01
N VAL A 12 12.06 -10.14 -0.67
CA VAL A 12 10.83 -9.43 -0.33
C VAL A 12 10.36 -9.77 1.08
N ALA A 13 10.38 -11.05 1.47
CA ALA A 13 9.99 -11.48 2.81
C ALA A 13 10.93 -10.92 3.89
N VAL A 14 12.24 -10.86 3.59
CA VAL A 14 13.24 -10.27 4.51
C VAL A 14 13.00 -8.78 4.69
N TYR A 15 12.81 -8.02 3.60
CA TYR A 15 12.51 -6.58 3.70
C TYR A 15 11.24 -6.32 4.52
N ALA A 16 10.17 -7.06 4.24
CA ALA A 16 8.91 -6.93 4.97
C ALA A 16 9.06 -7.26 6.47
N SER A 17 9.80 -8.34 6.80
CA SER A 17 10.04 -8.75 8.18
C SER A 17 10.89 -7.73 8.95
N VAL A 18 11.99 -7.27 8.37
CA VAL A 18 12.86 -6.25 8.99
C VAL A 18 12.09 -4.95 9.23
N LEU A 19 11.32 -4.52 8.24
CA LEU A 19 10.51 -3.31 8.36
C LEU A 19 9.43 -3.44 9.44
N PHE A 20 8.76 -4.58 9.50
CA PHE A 20 7.76 -4.86 10.54
C PHE A 20 8.38 -4.85 11.94
N ASP A 21 9.49 -5.58 12.13
CA ASP A 21 10.12 -5.71 13.43
C ASP A 21 10.71 -4.36 13.90
N ALA A 22 11.30 -3.57 12.99
CA ALA A 22 11.79 -2.23 13.27
C ALA A 22 10.67 -1.26 13.64
N ALA A 23 9.56 -1.24 12.89
CA ALA A 23 8.40 -0.41 13.19
C ALA A 23 7.75 -0.81 14.52
N HIS A 24 7.57 -2.11 14.75
CA HIS A 24 7.00 -2.62 15.98
C HIS A 24 7.86 -2.28 17.22
N THR A 25 9.18 -2.33 17.10
CA THR A 25 10.10 -1.94 18.16
C THR A 25 10.06 -0.44 18.45
N ALA A 26 9.88 0.39 17.42
CA ALA A 26 9.88 1.84 17.53
C ALA A 26 8.59 2.39 18.19
N GLY A 27 7.41 1.84 17.89
CA GLY A 27 6.14 2.38 18.36
C GLY A 27 4.99 1.37 18.43
N GLY A 28 5.30 0.07 18.45
CA GLY A 28 4.29 -0.99 18.57
C GLY A 28 3.35 -1.05 17.36
N GLN A 29 2.08 -1.38 17.64
CA GLN A 29 1.07 -1.53 16.60
C GLN A 29 0.81 -0.23 15.81
N GLU A 30 0.87 0.93 16.46
CA GLU A 30 0.59 2.22 15.83
C GLU A 30 1.65 2.55 14.76
N ALA A 31 2.93 2.41 15.09
CA ALA A 31 4.01 2.61 14.12
C ALA A 31 3.97 1.61 12.95
N VAL A 32 3.56 0.38 13.20
CA VAL A 32 3.39 -0.63 12.15
C VAL A 32 2.28 -0.22 11.17
N LEU A 33 1.16 0.31 11.67
CA LEU A 33 0.07 0.81 10.83
C LEU A 33 0.45 2.09 10.08
N GLU A 34 1.19 3.00 10.72
CA GLU A 34 1.72 4.20 10.09
C GLU A 34 2.65 3.86 8.92
N VAL A 35 3.61 2.97 9.14
CA VAL A 35 4.53 2.49 8.09
C VAL A 35 3.77 1.88 6.92
N ARG A 36 2.75 1.07 7.18
CA ARG A 36 1.90 0.51 6.14
C ARG A 36 1.23 1.62 5.29
N GLU A 37 0.68 2.63 5.94
CA GLU A 37 0.02 3.76 5.28
C GLU A 37 1.00 4.53 4.39
N GLN A 38 2.16 4.89 4.95
CA GLN A 38 3.22 5.58 4.22
C GLN A 38 3.73 4.77 3.03
N MET A 39 3.91 3.45 3.16
CA MET A 39 4.25 2.58 2.02
C MET A 39 3.20 2.66 0.90
N GLY A 40 1.92 2.62 1.26
CA GLY A 40 0.82 2.76 0.30
C GLY A 40 0.84 4.12 -0.43
N GLU A 41 1.18 5.19 0.27
CA GLU A 41 1.34 6.53 -0.33
C GLU A 41 2.53 6.61 -1.27
N ILE A 42 3.67 6.06 -0.87
CA ILE A 42 4.88 6.00 -1.71
C ILE A 42 4.59 5.22 -3.00
N ILE A 43 3.91 4.07 -2.90
CA ILE A 43 3.54 3.28 -4.08
C ILE A 43 2.61 4.07 -5.02
N ARG A 44 1.66 4.83 -4.47
CA ARG A 44 0.80 5.71 -5.28
C ARG A 44 1.60 6.81 -5.96
N LEU A 45 2.53 7.44 -5.23
CA LEU A 45 3.42 8.46 -5.76
C LEU A 45 4.30 7.89 -6.89
N MET A 46 4.91 6.73 -6.69
CA MET A 46 5.73 6.04 -7.70
C MET A 46 4.93 5.68 -8.96
N ARG A 47 3.64 5.36 -8.83
CA ARG A 47 2.76 5.10 -9.98
C ARG A 47 2.34 6.38 -10.72
N ALA A 48 2.20 7.48 -9.99
CA ALA A 48 1.84 8.78 -10.56
C ALA A 48 3.04 9.47 -11.22
N ASP A 49 4.23 9.27 -10.69
CA ASP A 49 5.48 9.86 -11.16
C ASP A 49 6.46 8.77 -11.66
N LEU A 50 6.46 8.62 -12.98
CA LEU A 50 7.31 7.63 -13.64
C LEU A 50 8.80 8.04 -13.59
N GLU A 51 9.10 9.35 -13.59
CA GLU A 51 10.47 9.85 -13.52
C GLU A 51 11.11 9.51 -12.16
N LEU A 52 10.37 9.67 -11.08
CA LEU A 52 10.79 9.26 -9.74
C LEU A 52 11.11 7.76 -9.70
N THR A 53 10.18 6.94 -10.18
CA THR A 53 10.34 5.48 -10.20
C THR A 53 11.55 5.04 -11.01
N GLN A 54 11.75 5.64 -12.18
CA GLN A 54 12.90 5.37 -13.04
C GLN A 54 14.20 5.82 -12.36
N SER A 55 14.23 6.99 -11.73
CA SER A 55 15.42 7.51 -11.06
C SER A 55 15.87 6.62 -9.90
N LEU A 56 14.95 6.05 -9.13
CA LEU A 56 15.24 5.14 -8.03
C LEU A 56 15.82 3.78 -8.50
N SER A 57 15.56 3.39 -9.74
CA SER A 57 16.01 2.11 -10.31
C SER A 57 17.02 2.27 -11.46
N ASN A 58 17.35 3.52 -11.84
CA ASN A 58 18.23 3.78 -12.98
C ASN A 58 19.67 3.37 -12.68
N PRO A 59 20.28 2.50 -13.50
CA PRO A 59 21.67 2.09 -13.36
C PRO A 59 22.69 3.24 -13.61
N ASP A 60 22.28 4.33 -14.28
CA ASP A 60 23.13 5.51 -14.50
C ASP A 60 23.44 6.28 -13.21
N PHE A 61 22.59 6.17 -12.21
CA PHE A 61 22.83 6.71 -10.88
C PHE A 61 23.66 5.75 -10.03
N THR A 62 24.65 6.29 -9.35
CA THR A 62 25.40 5.51 -8.36
C THR A 62 24.51 5.08 -7.18
N PRO A 63 24.79 3.99 -6.49
CA PRO A 63 24.05 3.58 -5.30
C PRO A 63 23.89 4.70 -4.27
N ALA A 64 24.94 5.48 -4.05
CA ALA A 64 24.93 6.61 -3.12
C ALA A 64 23.96 7.72 -3.55
N GLN A 65 23.90 8.05 -4.83
CA GLN A 65 22.96 9.05 -5.35
C GLN A 65 21.51 8.59 -5.22
N ARG A 66 21.23 7.31 -5.47
CA ARG A 66 19.87 6.75 -5.27
C ARG A 66 19.45 6.80 -3.81
N LYS A 67 20.38 6.52 -2.89
CA LYS A 67 20.14 6.66 -1.46
C LYS A 67 19.83 8.10 -1.06
N GLU A 68 20.66 9.04 -1.48
CA GLU A 68 20.47 10.48 -1.21
C GLU A 68 19.11 10.98 -1.75
N LEU A 69 18.69 10.48 -2.91
CA LEU A 69 17.38 10.78 -3.47
C LEU A 69 16.25 10.31 -2.54
N VAL A 70 16.34 9.09 -2.02
CA VAL A 70 15.35 8.54 -1.06
C VAL A 70 15.34 9.36 0.22
N GLU A 71 16.50 9.69 0.78
CA GLU A 71 16.63 10.47 2.01
C GLU A 71 16.07 11.89 1.86
N GLY A 72 16.20 12.48 0.66
CA GLY A 72 15.66 13.81 0.35
C GLY A 72 14.15 13.80 0.11
N VAL A 73 13.65 12.86 -0.68
CA VAL A 73 12.22 12.82 -1.08
C VAL A 73 11.33 12.31 0.06
N PHE A 74 11.81 11.34 0.85
CA PHE A 74 11.05 10.67 1.90
C PHE A 74 11.54 11.05 3.31
N ALA A 75 12.04 12.27 3.49
CA ALA A 75 12.57 12.76 4.77
C ALA A 75 11.55 12.70 5.92
N ASP A 76 10.27 12.95 5.61
CA ASP A 76 9.16 13.00 6.57
C ASP A 76 8.57 11.60 6.89
N CYS A 77 9.04 10.55 6.22
CA CYS A 77 8.56 9.21 6.48
C CYS A 77 9.18 8.62 7.75
N HIS A 78 8.49 7.60 8.29
CA HIS A 78 8.98 6.83 9.42
C HIS A 78 10.42 6.33 9.17
N LEU A 79 11.29 6.48 10.17
CA LEU A 79 12.72 6.19 10.03
C LEU A 79 13.01 4.79 9.48
N ALA A 80 12.34 3.77 10.02
CA ALA A 80 12.52 2.39 9.57
C ALA A 80 12.18 2.21 8.08
N LEU A 81 11.10 2.87 7.61
CA LEU A 81 10.70 2.81 6.20
C LEU A 81 11.74 3.49 5.31
N ARG A 82 12.21 4.66 5.69
CA ARG A 82 13.23 5.41 4.95
C ARG A 82 14.52 4.62 4.83
N GLU A 83 14.99 3.99 5.91
CA GLU A 83 16.21 3.18 5.91
C GLU A 83 16.08 1.95 4.99
N VAL A 84 14.97 1.23 5.05
CA VAL A 84 14.72 0.08 4.17
C VAL A 84 14.63 0.52 2.72
N LEU A 85 13.92 1.61 2.42
CA LEU A 85 13.85 2.19 1.07
C LEU A 85 15.22 2.61 0.54
N ALA A 86 16.05 3.22 1.39
CA ALA A 86 17.41 3.60 1.03
C ALA A 86 18.24 2.38 0.62
N VAL A 87 18.18 1.29 1.39
CA VAL A 87 18.85 0.02 1.05
C VAL A 87 18.31 -0.58 -0.24
N MET A 88 16.99 -0.55 -0.45
CA MET A 88 16.38 -1.04 -1.69
C MET A 88 16.83 -0.21 -2.90
N ALA A 89 16.91 1.11 -2.77
CA ALA A 89 17.38 2.00 -3.82
C ALA A 89 18.88 1.82 -4.11
N GLU A 90 19.72 1.68 -3.08
CA GLU A 90 21.14 1.35 -3.26
C GLU A 90 21.34 0.08 -4.11
N ARG A 91 20.49 -0.94 -3.90
CA ARG A 91 20.52 -2.20 -4.64
C ARG A 91 19.81 -2.15 -6.01
N GLY A 92 19.15 -1.03 -6.33
CA GLY A 92 18.34 -0.91 -7.54
C GLY A 92 17.08 -1.78 -7.52
N GLN A 93 16.53 -2.02 -6.33
CA GLN A 93 15.38 -2.91 -6.08
C GLN A 93 14.13 -2.14 -5.62
N ALA A 94 14.09 -0.82 -5.82
CA ALA A 94 12.95 0.01 -5.42
C ALA A 94 11.62 -0.41 -6.08
N ASP A 95 11.69 -1.04 -7.25
CA ASP A 95 10.55 -1.62 -7.98
C ASP A 95 9.90 -2.80 -7.23
N LEU A 96 10.57 -3.39 -6.27
CA LEU A 96 10.01 -4.46 -5.42
C LEU A 96 9.11 -3.94 -4.30
N LEU A 97 9.06 -2.62 -4.05
CA LEU A 97 8.27 -2.04 -2.97
C LEU A 97 6.80 -2.49 -2.94
N PRO A 98 6.07 -2.58 -4.06
CA PRO A 98 4.70 -3.10 -4.05
C PRO A 98 4.59 -4.53 -3.52
N ARG A 99 5.57 -5.39 -3.83
CA ARG A 99 5.60 -6.77 -3.33
C ARG A 99 5.98 -6.83 -1.85
N VAL A 100 6.88 -5.95 -1.40
CA VAL A 100 7.22 -5.81 0.02
C VAL A 100 5.99 -5.35 0.80
N TYR A 101 5.19 -4.44 0.24
CA TYR A 101 3.93 -3.99 0.82
C TYR A 101 2.92 -5.13 0.99
N ASP A 102 2.74 -5.97 -0.04
CA ASP A 102 1.84 -7.13 0.04
C ASP A 102 2.30 -8.11 1.13
N ALA A 103 3.60 -8.44 1.17
CA ALA A 103 4.16 -9.29 2.22
C ALA A 103 4.04 -8.67 3.63
N TYR A 104 4.19 -7.36 3.73
CA TYR A 104 4.00 -6.63 4.99
C TYR A 104 2.56 -6.70 5.49
N ARG A 105 1.57 -6.61 4.59
CA ARG A 105 0.14 -6.79 4.92
C ARG A 105 -0.16 -8.19 5.44
N GLU A 106 0.43 -9.23 4.81
CA GLU A 106 0.31 -10.60 5.30
C GLU A 106 0.86 -10.74 6.73
N LEU A 107 2.03 -10.13 7.03
CA LEU A 107 2.61 -10.12 8.38
C LEU A 107 1.73 -9.42 9.42
N LEU A 108 1.01 -8.37 9.05
CA LEU A 108 0.03 -7.72 9.93
C LEU A 108 -1.06 -8.70 10.37
N GLY A 109 -1.61 -9.46 9.41
CA GLY A 109 -2.60 -10.47 9.69
C GLY A 109 -2.07 -11.60 10.56
N ASP A 110 -0.87 -12.07 10.30
CA ASP A 110 -0.28 -13.23 10.98
C ASP A 110 0.27 -12.89 12.37
N LYS A 111 0.97 -11.76 12.52
CA LYS A 111 1.61 -11.39 13.79
C LYS A 111 0.70 -10.62 14.75
N LEU A 112 -0.20 -9.77 14.23
CA LEU A 112 -1.07 -8.91 15.04
C LEU A 112 -2.53 -9.37 15.04
N GLY A 113 -2.93 -10.29 14.16
CA GLY A 113 -4.33 -10.72 14.03
C GLY A 113 -5.27 -9.62 13.57
N ILE A 114 -4.75 -8.62 12.85
CA ILE A 114 -5.52 -7.47 12.33
C ILE A 114 -5.59 -7.50 10.83
N CYS A 115 -6.74 -7.07 10.31
CA CYS A 115 -6.94 -6.75 8.91
C CYS A 115 -7.18 -5.26 8.76
N VAL A 116 -6.53 -4.62 7.80
CA VAL A 116 -6.78 -3.20 7.50
C VAL A 116 -7.73 -3.10 6.33
N VAL A 117 -8.84 -2.38 6.55
CA VAL A 117 -9.85 -2.08 5.55
C VAL A 117 -9.66 -0.63 5.10
N ASP A 118 -9.11 -0.46 3.90
CA ASP A 118 -8.98 0.86 3.30
C ASP A 118 -10.27 1.22 2.58
N VAL A 119 -10.89 2.32 2.98
CA VAL A 119 -12.16 2.79 2.44
C VAL A 119 -11.97 4.18 1.85
N THR A 120 -12.30 4.31 0.56
CA THR A 120 -12.31 5.61 -0.12
C THR A 120 -13.75 6.00 -0.44
N THR A 121 -14.14 7.21 -0.02
CA THR A 121 -15.47 7.78 -0.23
C THR A 121 -15.38 9.23 -0.70
N ALA A 122 -16.43 9.74 -1.32
CA ALA A 122 -16.49 11.15 -1.74
C ALA A 122 -16.78 12.10 -0.58
N VAL A 123 -17.38 11.60 0.50
CA VAL A 123 -17.75 12.33 1.72
C VAL A 123 -17.39 11.50 2.95
N PRO A 124 -17.19 12.10 4.13
CA PRO A 124 -16.92 11.34 5.35
C PRO A 124 -18.01 10.29 5.61
N LEU A 125 -17.59 9.09 6.05
CA LEU A 125 -18.51 8.06 6.49
C LEU A 125 -19.24 8.49 7.76
N ASP A 126 -20.49 8.08 7.92
CA ASP A 126 -21.17 8.15 9.19
C ASP A 126 -20.76 6.99 10.12
N ASP A 127 -21.03 7.13 11.42
CA ASP A 127 -20.63 6.14 12.41
C ASP A 127 -21.33 4.77 12.21
N GLY A 128 -22.55 4.78 11.70
CA GLY A 128 -23.29 3.56 11.41
C GLY A 128 -22.65 2.76 10.27
N LEU A 129 -22.23 3.44 9.21
CA LEU A 129 -21.51 2.80 8.09
C LEU A 129 -20.12 2.31 8.54
N ARG A 130 -19.39 3.08 9.36
CA ARG A 130 -18.12 2.64 9.93
C ARG A 130 -18.27 1.33 10.67
N GLN A 131 -19.23 1.28 11.58
CA GLN A 131 -19.51 0.09 12.38
C GLN A 131 -19.90 -1.10 11.50
N LEU A 132 -20.81 -0.91 10.55
CA LEU A 132 -21.26 -1.95 9.63
C LEU A 132 -20.12 -2.54 8.80
N ILE A 133 -19.23 -1.69 8.25
CA ILE A 133 -18.08 -2.12 7.46
C ILE A 133 -17.11 -2.92 8.34
N THR A 134 -16.83 -2.42 9.55
CA THR A 134 -15.94 -3.08 10.50
C THR A 134 -16.48 -4.45 10.91
N GLU A 135 -17.74 -4.53 11.35
CA GLU A 135 -18.39 -5.79 11.77
C GLU A 135 -18.40 -6.80 10.63
N LYS A 136 -18.71 -6.38 9.42
CA LYS A 136 -18.74 -7.25 8.25
C LYS A 136 -17.35 -7.77 7.90
N ALA A 137 -16.33 -6.91 7.90
CA ALA A 137 -14.95 -7.31 7.64
C ALA A 137 -14.44 -8.29 8.70
N GLU A 138 -14.75 -8.06 9.97
CA GLU A 138 -14.40 -8.98 11.06
C GLU A 138 -15.09 -10.34 10.94
N ALA A 139 -16.37 -10.34 10.58
CA ALA A 139 -17.15 -11.56 10.37
C ALA A 139 -16.61 -12.40 9.18
N ASP A 140 -16.27 -11.73 8.08
CA ASP A 140 -15.81 -12.41 6.85
C ASP A 140 -14.38 -12.94 6.99
N LEU A 141 -13.50 -12.24 7.73
CA LEU A 141 -12.07 -12.54 7.82
C LEU A 141 -11.66 -13.25 9.12
N GLY A 142 -12.52 -13.25 10.14
CA GLY A 142 -12.22 -13.83 11.45
C GLY A 142 -11.06 -13.13 12.18
N ARG A 143 -10.75 -11.88 11.82
CA ARG A 143 -9.68 -11.05 12.37
C ARG A 143 -10.23 -9.69 12.76
N ARG A 144 -9.57 -9.00 13.69
CA ARG A 144 -9.94 -7.65 14.08
C ARG A 144 -9.72 -6.69 12.89
N ALA A 145 -10.74 -5.93 12.51
CA ALA A 145 -10.66 -4.95 11.44
C ALA A 145 -10.24 -3.56 11.95
N VAL A 146 -9.31 -2.95 11.24
CA VAL A 146 -8.91 -1.55 11.43
C VAL A 146 -9.32 -0.77 10.20
N LEU A 147 -10.29 0.12 10.33
CA LEU A 147 -10.79 0.94 9.25
C LEU A 147 -9.85 2.13 9.00
N ARG A 148 -9.47 2.33 7.75
CA ARG A 148 -8.74 3.50 7.27
C ARG A 148 -9.57 4.23 6.23
N GLU A 149 -9.97 5.46 6.55
CA GLU A 149 -10.82 6.26 5.69
C GLU A 149 -10.00 7.25 4.87
N ARG A 150 -10.35 7.36 3.60
CA ARG A 150 -9.83 8.38 2.70
C ARG A 150 -10.99 9.07 1.99
N ILE A 151 -10.92 10.39 1.92
CA ILE A 151 -11.89 11.17 1.16
C ILE A 151 -11.28 11.52 -0.19
N ASP A 152 -11.97 11.13 -1.27
CA ASP A 152 -11.59 11.44 -2.64
C ASP A 152 -12.84 11.84 -3.44
N THR A 153 -13.02 13.13 -3.64
CA THR A 153 -14.17 13.68 -4.36
C THR A 153 -14.18 13.32 -5.85
N SER A 154 -13.07 12.85 -6.41
CA SER A 154 -12.98 12.47 -7.81
C SER A 154 -13.83 11.26 -8.18
N ILE A 155 -14.18 10.40 -7.19
CA ILE A 155 -15.05 9.24 -7.41
C ILE A 155 -16.53 9.62 -7.60
N LEU A 156 -16.88 10.91 -7.43
CA LEU A 156 -18.23 11.52 -7.51
C LEU A 156 -19.22 11.01 -6.45
N GLY A 157 -19.03 9.83 -5.90
CA GLY A 157 -19.85 9.18 -4.89
C GLY A 157 -19.68 7.67 -4.90
N GLY A 158 -20.35 7.00 -3.96
CA GLY A 158 -20.16 5.57 -3.73
C GLY A 158 -18.97 5.28 -2.85
N ILE A 159 -18.47 4.04 -2.91
CA ILE A 159 -17.44 3.53 -2.03
C ILE A 159 -16.45 2.67 -2.83
N ILE A 160 -15.17 2.82 -2.52
CA ILE A 160 -14.10 1.92 -2.94
C ILE A 160 -13.51 1.31 -1.68
N MET A 161 -13.39 0.00 -1.62
CA MET A 161 -12.81 -0.71 -0.49
C MET A 161 -11.67 -1.61 -0.95
N ASP A 162 -10.57 -1.62 -0.21
CA ASP A 162 -9.53 -2.63 -0.30
C ASP A 162 -9.43 -3.36 1.03
N VAL A 163 -9.73 -4.65 0.99
CA VAL A 163 -9.70 -5.53 2.15
C VAL A 163 -8.72 -6.66 1.85
N ASP A 164 -7.55 -6.63 2.47
CA ASP A 164 -6.48 -7.62 2.26
C ASP A 164 -6.14 -7.90 0.77
N GLY A 165 -6.16 -6.86 -0.07
CA GLY A 165 -5.91 -6.99 -1.52
C GLY A 165 -7.15 -7.33 -2.35
N ASN A 166 -8.29 -7.56 -1.72
CA ASN A 166 -9.57 -7.66 -2.40
C ASN A 166 -10.12 -6.26 -2.66
N TYR A 167 -10.01 -5.81 -3.89
CA TYR A 167 -10.43 -4.48 -4.30
C TYR A 167 -11.88 -4.51 -4.79
N ILE A 168 -12.74 -3.77 -4.11
CA ILE A 168 -14.17 -3.62 -4.43
C ILE A 168 -14.41 -2.17 -4.82
N ASP A 169 -14.76 -1.93 -6.08
CA ASP A 169 -15.08 -0.60 -6.60
C ASP A 169 -16.57 -0.51 -6.91
N ALA A 170 -17.30 0.16 -6.01
CA ALA A 170 -18.69 0.52 -6.13
C ALA A 170 -18.88 2.05 -6.31
N SER A 171 -17.86 2.74 -6.83
CA SER A 171 -17.93 4.17 -7.12
C SER A 171 -18.91 4.49 -8.26
N MET A 172 -19.48 5.69 -8.21
CA MET A 172 -20.39 6.17 -9.28
C MET A 172 -19.63 6.32 -10.60
N ILE A 173 -18.36 6.73 -10.57
CA ILE A 173 -17.58 6.89 -11.79
C ILE A 173 -17.36 5.54 -12.49
N SER A 174 -17.10 4.47 -11.75
CA SER A 174 -16.97 3.12 -12.33
C SER A 174 -18.28 2.61 -12.90
N GLN A 175 -19.40 2.86 -12.24
CA GLN A 175 -20.72 2.50 -12.75
C GLN A 175 -21.06 3.25 -14.04
N LEU A 176 -20.77 4.55 -14.10
CA LEU A 176 -20.95 5.37 -15.32
C LEU A 176 -20.08 4.87 -16.48
N ASN A 177 -18.82 4.53 -16.20
CA ASN A 177 -17.91 3.99 -17.21
C ASN A 177 -18.39 2.63 -17.74
N ARG A 178 -18.88 1.75 -16.88
CA ARG A 178 -19.48 0.46 -17.30
C ARG A 178 -20.70 0.69 -18.18
N ALA A 179 -21.62 1.58 -17.80
CA ALA A 179 -22.80 1.92 -18.60
C ALA A 179 -22.40 2.49 -19.96
N ARG A 180 -21.43 3.42 -20.01
CA ARG A 180 -20.91 3.98 -21.26
C ARG A 180 -20.30 2.93 -22.18
N ASN A 181 -19.55 1.97 -21.65
CA ASN A 181 -18.95 0.90 -22.45
C ASN A 181 -20.03 -0.01 -23.05
N VAL A 182 -21.03 -0.44 -22.26
CA VAL A 182 -22.15 -1.26 -22.74
C VAL A 182 -22.90 -0.55 -23.88
N LEU A 183 -23.13 0.78 -23.77
CA LEU A 183 -23.80 1.55 -24.81
C LEU A 183 -22.98 1.69 -26.08
N LYS A 184 -21.63 1.71 -25.98
CA LYS A 184 -20.75 1.76 -27.15
C LYS A 184 -20.67 0.44 -27.90
N ASP A 185 -20.72 -0.69 -27.16
CA ASP A 185 -20.64 -2.02 -27.75
C ASP A 185 -21.97 -2.46 -28.42
N THR A 186 -23.03 -1.66 -28.25
CA THR A 186 -24.37 -1.93 -28.80
C THR A 186 -24.65 -1.13 -30.11
N THR A 187 -23.66 -0.31 -30.55
CA THR A 187 -23.75 0.50 -31.79
C THR A 187 -22.79 -0.02 -32.84
#